data_0443d2bf6b8dba0c9d01e41b481d379b
#
_entry.id   0443d2bf6b8dba0c9d01e41b481d379b
#
_cell.length_a   1.000
_cell.length_b   1.000
_cell.length_c   1.000
_cell.angle_alpha   90.00
_cell.angle_beta   90.00
_cell.angle_gamma   90.00
#
_symmetry.space_group_name_H-M   'P 1'
#
loop_
_entity.id
_entity.type
_entity.pdbx_description
1 polymer ?
#
loop_
_entity_poly.entity_id
_entity_poly.type
_entity_poly.pdbx_seq_one_letter_code
_entity_poly.pdbx_strand_id
1 'polypeptide(L)'
;MIACQVGIDPKVSALVFVAARAPDAGEDYTALAANFPSPPASAGVVTSDGFSQLTERAFLADFANGVEPAKARELYAVQQPYAATLTKTAKTTVAAWRSKPSWYAVSKQDRTIDPDFERFMAARMKATTIELDSGHLSLVSHAPEVATLILQAAGYSQ
;
A
#
# COMPACT_ATOMS: atom_id res chain seq x y z
N MET A 1 -0.96 -2.09 -7.24
CA MET A 1 -1.02 -2.82 -8.54
C MET A 1 -2.33 -2.59 -9.28
N ILE A 2 -3.52 -2.86 -8.70
CA ILE A 2 -4.81 -2.68 -9.40
C ILE A 2 -4.95 -1.25 -9.93
N ALA A 3 -4.74 -0.22 -9.11
CA ALA A 3 -4.80 1.17 -9.54
C ALA A 3 -3.85 1.48 -10.72
N CYS A 4 -2.65 0.89 -10.73
CA CYS A 4 -1.70 1.05 -11.85
C CYS A 4 -2.23 0.45 -13.15
N GLN A 5 -2.93 -0.70 -13.06
CA GLN A 5 -3.43 -1.43 -14.23
C GLN A 5 -4.72 -0.80 -14.80
N VAL A 6 -5.70 -0.48 -13.95
CA VAL A 6 -7.01 -0.02 -14.40
C VAL A 6 -7.16 1.50 -14.46
N GLY A 7 -6.25 2.22 -13.82
CA GLY A 7 -6.30 3.68 -13.75
C GLY A 7 -6.10 4.42 -15.08
N ILE A 8 -5.77 3.72 -16.16
CA ILE A 8 -5.73 4.27 -17.53
C ILE A 8 -7.14 4.53 -18.09
N ASP A 9 -8.18 3.96 -17.49
CA ASP A 9 -9.56 4.18 -17.94
C ASP A 9 -9.86 5.68 -17.98
N PRO A 10 -10.49 6.21 -19.05
CA PRO A 10 -10.84 7.64 -19.16
C PRO A 10 -11.74 8.15 -18.04
N LYS A 11 -12.50 7.28 -17.37
CA LYS A 11 -13.33 7.63 -16.22
C LYS A 11 -12.53 7.90 -14.94
N VAL A 12 -11.27 7.47 -14.88
CA VAL A 12 -10.38 7.71 -13.75
C VAL A 12 -9.68 9.06 -13.95
N SER A 13 -9.99 10.05 -13.11
CA SER A 13 -9.40 11.39 -13.16
C SER A 13 -8.08 11.47 -12.42
N ALA A 14 -7.91 10.72 -11.33
CA ALA A 14 -6.75 10.78 -10.44
C ALA A 14 -6.52 9.44 -9.74
N LEU A 15 -5.34 9.25 -9.17
CA LEU A 15 -4.95 8.07 -8.41
C LEU A 15 -4.55 8.46 -6.99
N VAL A 16 -5.03 7.71 -6.00
CA VAL A 16 -4.62 7.87 -4.61
C VAL A 16 -4.02 6.58 -4.11
N PHE A 17 -2.81 6.66 -3.59
CA PHE A 17 -2.08 5.55 -2.99
C PHE A 17 -1.94 5.80 -1.48
N VAL A 18 -2.26 4.82 -0.67
CA VAL A 18 -2.15 4.89 0.78
C VAL A 18 -1.35 3.68 1.23
N ALA A 19 -0.12 3.88 1.74
CA ALA A 19 0.80 2.81 2.12
C ALA A 19 0.79 1.67 1.08
N ALA A 20 0.99 1.99 -0.19
CA ALA A 20 0.62 1.09 -1.28
C ALA A 20 1.73 0.87 -2.31
N ARG A 21 1.70 -0.30 -2.94
CA ARG A 21 2.58 -0.64 -4.06
C ARG A 21 2.15 0.09 -5.33
N ALA A 22 3.11 0.76 -5.97
CA ALA A 22 2.91 1.47 -7.23
C ALA A 22 3.94 1.05 -8.29
N PRO A 23 3.88 -0.20 -8.79
CA PRO A 23 4.84 -0.69 -9.78
C PRO A 23 4.71 0.04 -11.11
N ASP A 24 5.81 0.04 -11.86
CA ASP A 24 5.83 0.42 -13.26
C ASP A 24 5.38 -0.75 -14.17
N ALA A 25 5.16 -0.46 -15.44
CA ALA A 25 4.82 -1.49 -16.42
C ALA A 25 5.95 -2.52 -16.57
N GLY A 26 5.63 -3.79 -16.42
CA GLY A 26 6.58 -4.90 -16.50
C GLY A 26 7.57 -5.00 -15.34
N GLU A 27 7.51 -4.08 -14.37
CA GLU A 27 8.47 -4.02 -13.26
C GLU A 27 8.37 -5.25 -12.35
N ASP A 28 9.55 -5.75 -11.97
CA ASP A 28 9.66 -6.73 -10.89
C ASP A 28 9.68 -5.98 -9.55
N TYR A 29 8.51 -5.90 -8.91
CA TYR A 29 8.37 -5.21 -7.64
C TYR A 29 9.23 -5.85 -6.53
N THR A 30 9.42 -7.17 -6.57
CA THR A 30 10.22 -7.88 -5.55
C THR A 30 11.70 -7.51 -5.68
N ALA A 31 12.22 -7.49 -6.91
CA ALA A 31 13.58 -7.06 -7.18
C ALA A 31 13.80 -5.57 -6.83
N LEU A 32 12.82 -4.72 -7.10
CA LEU A 32 12.88 -3.32 -6.71
C LEU A 32 12.89 -3.15 -5.18
N ALA A 33 11.98 -3.85 -4.47
CA ALA A 33 11.89 -3.80 -3.02
C ALA A 33 13.14 -4.30 -2.31
N ALA A 34 13.91 -5.20 -2.93
CA ALA A 34 15.16 -5.72 -2.38
C ALA A 34 16.27 -4.65 -2.23
N ASN A 35 16.10 -3.45 -2.81
CA ASN A 35 16.99 -2.32 -2.60
C ASN A 35 16.70 -1.54 -1.30
N PHE A 36 15.66 -1.92 -0.56
CA PHE A 36 15.22 -1.29 0.68
C PHE A 36 15.23 -2.31 1.83
N PRO A 37 15.24 -1.85 3.09
CA PRO A 37 15.14 -2.75 4.23
C PRO A 37 13.94 -3.69 4.13
N SER A 38 14.13 -4.96 4.48
CA SER A 38 13.04 -5.94 4.50
C SER A 38 12.08 -5.60 5.66
N PRO A 39 10.80 -5.34 5.38
CA PRO A 39 9.86 -4.95 6.43
C PRO A 39 9.56 -6.13 7.37
N PRO A 40 9.37 -5.88 8.68
CA PRO A 40 9.16 -6.92 9.69
C PRO A 40 8.02 -7.89 9.39
N ALA A 41 6.90 -7.40 8.82
CA ALA A 41 5.74 -8.22 8.48
C ALA A 41 6.09 -9.37 7.52
N SER A 42 7.12 -9.22 6.69
CA SER A 42 7.51 -10.24 5.71
C SER A 42 7.90 -11.58 6.37
N ALA A 43 8.48 -11.54 7.58
CA ALA A 43 8.85 -12.72 8.34
C ALA A 43 7.64 -13.51 8.88
N GLY A 44 6.47 -12.88 8.93
CA GLY A 44 5.23 -13.49 9.40
C GLY A 44 4.29 -13.98 8.30
N VAL A 45 4.72 -13.94 7.03
CA VAL A 45 3.92 -14.47 5.92
C VAL A 45 4.03 -16.00 5.92
N VAL A 46 2.90 -16.68 6.03
CA VAL A 46 2.79 -18.14 5.87
C VAL A 46 2.07 -18.44 4.55
N THR A 47 2.55 -19.47 3.85
CA THR A 47 1.99 -19.90 2.56
C THR A 47 1.63 -21.36 2.61
N SER A 48 0.39 -21.69 2.25
CA SER A 48 -0.12 -23.06 2.08
C SER A 48 -1.03 -23.11 0.85
N ASP A 49 -0.95 -24.20 0.11
CA ASP A 49 -1.82 -24.48 -1.06
C ASP A 49 -1.91 -23.33 -2.09
N GLY A 50 -0.80 -22.60 -2.25
CA GLY A 50 -0.74 -21.47 -3.18
C GLY A 50 -1.32 -20.15 -2.66
N PHE A 51 -1.76 -20.10 -1.40
CA PHE A 51 -2.28 -18.91 -0.74
C PHE A 51 -1.34 -18.47 0.39
N SER A 52 -1.30 -17.17 0.63
CA SER A 52 -0.51 -16.54 1.68
C SER A 52 -1.39 -15.71 2.60
N GLN A 53 -0.99 -15.67 3.88
CA GLN A 53 -1.59 -14.79 4.88
C GLN A 53 -0.54 -14.43 5.94
N LEU A 54 -0.84 -13.44 6.77
CA LEU A 54 -0.01 -13.13 7.93
C LEU A 54 -0.43 -14.00 9.12
N THR A 55 0.56 -14.45 9.89
CA THR A 55 0.28 -14.99 11.24
C THR A 55 -0.38 -13.90 12.10
N GLU A 56 -1.13 -14.29 13.12
CA GLU A 56 -1.75 -13.35 14.08
C GLU A 56 -0.71 -12.38 14.66
N ARG A 57 0.42 -12.91 15.11
CA ARG A 57 1.51 -12.10 15.65
C ARG A 57 1.97 -11.02 14.68
N ALA A 58 2.26 -11.38 13.44
CA ALA A 58 2.74 -10.42 12.44
C ALA A 58 1.64 -9.45 12.01
N PHE A 59 0.40 -9.92 11.93
CA PHE A 59 -0.73 -9.04 11.65
C PHE A 59 -0.87 -7.95 12.71
N LEU A 60 -0.91 -8.35 13.99
CA LEU A 60 -1.12 -7.41 15.09
C LEU A 60 0.09 -6.49 15.32
N ALA A 61 1.32 -7.05 15.26
CA ALA A 61 2.53 -6.30 15.58
C ALA A 61 3.06 -5.44 14.43
N ASP A 62 2.83 -5.86 13.17
CA ASP A 62 3.51 -5.27 12.02
C ASP A 62 2.52 -4.71 10.98
N PHE A 63 1.45 -5.43 10.64
CA PHE A 63 0.47 -4.95 9.67
C PHE A 63 -0.51 -3.94 10.27
N ALA A 64 -1.00 -4.20 11.47
CA ALA A 64 -1.95 -3.35 12.19
C ALA A 64 -1.28 -2.52 13.32
N ASN A 65 0.04 -2.30 13.23
CA ASN A 65 0.74 -1.45 14.19
C ASN A 65 0.15 -0.03 14.19
N GLY A 66 -0.12 0.52 15.38
CA GLY A 66 -0.74 1.82 15.55
C GLY A 66 -2.28 1.84 15.43
N VAL A 67 -2.91 0.70 15.15
CA VAL A 67 -4.37 0.54 15.25
C VAL A 67 -4.75 0.15 16.68
N GLU A 68 -5.91 0.62 17.16
CA GLU A 68 -6.44 0.26 18.47
C GLU A 68 -6.50 -1.28 18.60
N PRO A 69 -6.03 -1.88 19.73
CA PRO A 69 -5.84 -3.33 19.84
C PRO A 69 -7.09 -4.18 19.64
N ALA A 70 -8.27 -3.73 20.07
CA ALA A 70 -9.52 -4.47 19.85
C ALA A 70 -9.86 -4.46 18.36
N LYS A 71 -9.72 -3.31 17.70
CA LYS A 71 -9.96 -3.16 16.26
C LYS A 71 -8.96 -3.98 15.44
N ALA A 72 -7.69 -4.01 15.82
CA ALA A 72 -6.67 -4.82 15.16
C ALA A 72 -7.02 -6.33 15.20
N ARG A 73 -7.53 -6.83 16.34
CA ARG A 73 -8.00 -8.21 16.46
C ARG A 73 -9.24 -8.51 15.61
N GLU A 74 -10.21 -7.59 15.54
CA GLU A 74 -11.35 -7.72 14.64
C GLU A 74 -10.88 -7.82 13.17
N LEU A 75 -9.97 -6.96 12.76
CA LEU A 75 -9.41 -6.97 11.40
C LEU A 75 -8.65 -8.26 11.11
N TYR A 76 -7.89 -8.77 12.08
CA TYR A 76 -7.24 -10.07 11.94
C TYR A 76 -8.26 -11.21 11.75
N ALA A 77 -9.33 -11.23 12.54
CA ALA A 77 -10.36 -12.28 12.49
C ALA A 77 -11.06 -12.37 11.13
N VAL A 78 -11.06 -11.28 10.35
CA VAL A 78 -11.64 -11.24 8.99
C VAL A 78 -10.59 -11.31 7.89
N GLN A 79 -9.31 -11.49 8.24
CA GLN A 79 -8.24 -11.65 7.25
C GLN A 79 -8.56 -12.84 6.33
N GLN A 80 -8.47 -12.61 5.03
CA GLN A 80 -8.57 -13.67 4.03
C GLN A 80 -7.19 -13.96 3.41
N PRO A 81 -6.86 -15.21 3.15
CA PRO A 81 -5.64 -15.53 2.41
C PRO A 81 -5.75 -15.04 0.97
N TYR A 82 -4.64 -14.59 0.41
CA TYR A 82 -4.52 -14.13 -0.96
C TYR A 82 -3.65 -15.06 -1.79
N ALA A 83 -3.88 -15.14 -3.10
CA ALA A 83 -3.02 -15.94 -3.97
C ALA A 83 -1.56 -15.47 -3.89
N ALA A 84 -0.64 -16.38 -3.53
CA ALA A 84 0.77 -16.04 -3.32
C ALA A 84 1.44 -15.42 -4.54
N THR A 85 0.95 -15.71 -5.75
CA THR A 85 1.41 -15.12 -7.01
C THR A 85 1.20 -13.61 -7.10
N LEU A 86 0.18 -13.06 -6.41
CA LEU A 86 -0.11 -11.61 -6.45
C LEU A 86 1.04 -10.75 -5.92
N THR A 87 1.80 -11.25 -4.96
CA THR A 87 2.90 -10.51 -4.36
C THR A 87 4.28 -10.93 -4.87
N LYS A 88 4.38 -12.10 -5.53
CA LYS A 88 5.66 -12.68 -5.97
C LYS A 88 5.92 -12.49 -7.45
N THR A 89 4.93 -12.71 -8.30
CA THR A 89 5.15 -12.80 -9.76
C THR A 89 4.22 -11.93 -10.59
N ALA A 90 3.13 -11.42 -10.02
CA ALA A 90 2.21 -10.59 -10.77
C ALA A 90 2.86 -9.26 -11.17
N LYS A 91 2.78 -8.93 -12.45
CA LYS A 91 3.28 -7.67 -13.03
C LYS A 91 2.13 -6.91 -13.66
N THR A 92 2.19 -5.59 -13.60
CA THR A 92 1.29 -4.72 -14.37
C THR A 92 1.81 -4.56 -15.78
N THR A 93 0.93 -4.49 -16.77
CA THR A 93 1.31 -4.22 -18.16
C THR A 93 1.34 -2.73 -18.47
N VAL A 94 0.73 -1.92 -17.63
CA VAL A 94 0.69 -0.46 -17.70
C VAL A 94 0.91 0.17 -16.32
N ALA A 95 1.31 1.43 -16.31
CA ALA A 95 1.49 2.22 -15.10
C ALA A 95 0.71 3.53 -15.23
N ALA A 96 -0.55 3.52 -14.81
CA ALA A 96 -1.47 4.65 -14.95
C ALA A 96 -0.93 5.96 -14.34
N TRP A 97 -0.12 5.87 -13.30
CA TRP A 97 0.52 7.02 -12.65
C TRP A 97 1.48 7.80 -13.57
N ARG A 98 1.89 7.23 -14.70
CA ARG A 98 2.69 7.95 -15.70
C ARG A 98 1.89 8.99 -16.49
N SER A 99 0.56 8.85 -16.52
CA SER A 99 -0.35 9.69 -17.30
C SER A 99 -1.45 10.34 -16.48
N LYS A 100 -1.64 9.93 -15.23
CA LYS A 100 -2.68 10.45 -14.33
C LYS A 100 -2.08 11.19 -13.15
N PRO A 101 -2.68 12.31 -12.72
CA PRO A 101 -2.32 12.94 -11.46
C PRO A 101 -2.40 11.93 -10.32
N SER A 102 -1.41 11.93 -9.43
CA SER A 102 -1.30 10.95 -8.37
C SER A 102 -1.08 11.61 -7.01
N TRP A 103 -1.67 11.04 -5.98
CA TRP A 103 -1.51 11.40 -4.57
C TRP A 103 -1.01 10.20 -3.79
N TYR A 104 -0.21 10.45 -2.76
CA TYR A 104 0.35 9.38 -1.93
C TYR A 104 0.35 9.78 -0.46
N ALA A 105 -0.18 8.90 0.40
CA ALA A 105 0.00 8.95 1.84
C ALA A 105 1.07 7.94 2.24
N VAL A 106 2.23 8.44 2.67
CA VAL A 106 3.34 7.66 3.23
C VAL A 106 3.06 7.41 4.70
N SER A 107 3.18 6.16 5.14
CA SER A 107 3.06 5.75 6.54
C SER A 107 4.46 5.66 7.17
N LYS A 108 4.85 6.65 7.98
CA LYS A 108 6.23 6.78 8.52
C LYS A 108 6.66 5.62 9.41
N GLN A 109 5.73 4.88 9.97
CA GLN A 109 5.96 3.75 10.87
C GLN A 109 5.49 2.43 10.26
N ASP A 110 5.38 2.38 8.92
CA ASP A 110 4.97 1.16 8.21
C ASP A 110 6.00 0.05 8.42
N ARG A 111 5.50 -1.13 8.81
CA ARG A 111 6.27 -2.35 9.05
C ARG A 111 5.95 -3.45 8.02
N THR A 112 5.17 -3.10 6.98
CA THR A 112 4.72 -3.98 5.88
C THR A 112 5.34 -3.57 4.54
N ILE A 113 5.49 -2.27 4.32
CA ILE A 113 6.29 -1.67 3.25
C ILE A 113 7.28 -0.73 3.95
N ASP A 114 8.54 -0.78 3.55
CA ASP A 114 9.54 0.14 4.11
C ASP A 114 9.17 1.60 3.77
N PRO A 115 9.16 2.54 4.75
CA PRO A 115 8.77 3.92 4.50
C PRO A 115 9.60 4.66 3.46
N ASP A 116 10.90 4.35 3.34
CA ASP A 116 11.74 4.96 2.31
C ASP A 116 11.41 4.40 0.93
N PHE A 117 10.96 3.14 0.87
CA PHE A 117 10.43 2.60 -0.37
C PHE A 117 9.10 3.25 -0.77
N GLU A 118 8.22 3.58 0.18
CA GLU A 118 7.01 4.37 -0.11
C GLU A 118 7.37 5.76 -0.64
N ARG A 119 8.31 6.46 0.01
CA ARG A 119 8.82 7.76 -0.45
C ARG A 119 9.41 7.69 -1.86
N PHE A 120 10.18 6.66 -2.14
CA PHE A 120 10.72 6.41 -3.48
C PHE A 120 9.61 6.27 -4.51
N MET A 121 8.58 5.48 -4.23
CA MET A 121 7.44 5.30 -5.14
C MET A 121 6.66 6.61 -5.34
N ALA A 122 6.39 7.35 -4.28
CA ALA A 122 5.73 8.65 -4.34
C ALA A 122 6.53 9.67 -5.18
N ALA A 123 7.84 9.74 -4.96
CA ALA A 123 8.73 10.66 -5.67
C ALA A 123 8.79 10.35 -7.18
N ARG A 124 8.97 9.08 -7.57
CA ARG A 124 9.04 8.71 -8.99
C ARG A 124 7.74 8.95 -9.74
N MET A 125 6.60 8.88 -9.06
CA MET A 125 5.28 9.23 -9.60
C MET A 125 5.04 10.73 -9.66
N LYS A 126 5.90 11.55 -9.02
CA LYS A 126 5.67 12.97 -8.77
C LYS A 126 4.33 13.22 -8.06
N ALA A 127 3.97 12.33 -7.15
CA ALA A 127 2.71 12.39 -6.44
C ALA A 127 2.67 13.57 -5.47
N THR A 128 1.50 14.20 -5.33
CA THR A 128 1.22 15.07 -4.19
C THR A 128 1.23 14.20 -2.94
N THR A 129 2.19 14.40 -2.04
CA THR A 129 2.50 13.47 -0.96
C THR A 129 2.23 14.09 0.40
N ILE A 130 1.60 13.32 1.29
CA ILE A 130 1.53 13.59 2.73
C ILE A 130 2.26 12.46 3.47
N GLU A 131 2.78 12.76 4.66
CA GLU A 131 3.37 11.76 5.55
C GLU A 131 2.58 11.70 6.86
N LEU A 132 2.18 10.48 7.24
CA LEU A 132 1.38 10.21 8.42
C LEU A 132 2.21 9.49 9.49
N ASP A 133 2.04 9.87 10.75
CA ASP A 133 2.65 9.17 11.90
C ASP A 133 1.89 7.88 12.20
N SER A 134 1.81 6.99 11.24
CA SER A 134 0.99 5.78 11.25
C SER A 134 1.75 4.56 10.79
N GLY A 135 1.24 3.37 11.14
CA GLY A 135 1.60 2.09 10.52
C GLY A 135 0.89 1.89 9.18
N HIS A 136 0.98 0.68 8.66
CA HIS A 136 0.46 0.31 7.34
C HIS A 136 -1.04 0.59 7.15
N LEU A 137 -1.85 0.40 8.19
CA LEU A 137 -3.29 0.65 8.15
C LEU A 137 -3.65 2.12 8.44
N SER A 138 -2.91 3.07 7.85
CA SER A 138 -3.18 4.50 7.98
C SER A 138 -4.61 4.88 7.56
N LEU A 139 -5.20 4.18 6.62
CA LEU A 139 -6.60 4.35 6.23
C LEU A 139 -7.60 4.07 7.39
N VAL A 140 -7.17 3.35 8.43
CA VAL A 140 -7.96 3.07 9.64
C VAL A 140 -7.61 4.05 10.75
N SER A 141 -6.32 4.23 11.03
CA SER A 141 -5.84 5.06 12.15
C SER A 141 -5.85 6.56 11.86
N HIS A 142 -5.79 6.97 10.59
CA HIS A 142 -5.72 8.36 10.12
C HIS A 142 -6.77 8.61 9.01
N ALA A 143 -7.97 8.07 9.22
CA ALA A 143 -9.05 8.16 8.22
C ALA A 143 -9.41 9.59 7.80
N PRO A 144 -9.44 10.61 8.68
CA PRO A 144 -9.71 11.99 8.28
C PRO A 144 -8.67 12.56 7.31
N GLU A 145 -7.38 12.33 7.55
CA GLU A 145 -6.29 12.81 6.71
C GLU A 145 -6.30 12.12 5.34
N VAL A 146 -6.56 10.81 5.33
CA VAL A 146 -6.71 10.04 4.08
C VAL A 146 -7.93 10.50 3.30
N ALA A 147 -9.06 10.76 3.97
CA ALA A 147 -10.26 11.30 3.32
C ALA A 147 -10.00 12.67 2.70
N THR A 148 -9.28 13.55 3.41
CA THR A 148 -8.86 14.85 2.88
C THR A 148 -8.01 14.70 1.62
N LEU A 149 -7.04 13.79 1.62
CA LEU A 149 -6.19 13.50 0.45
C LEU A 149 -7.02 13.03 -0.75
N ILE A 150 -8.02 12.17 -0.52
CA ILE A 150 -8.93 11.68 -1.56
C ILE A 150 -9.80 12.83 -2.12
N LEU A 151 -10.32 13.69 -1.26
CA LEU A 151 -11.11 14.85 -1.69
C LEU A 151 -10.28 15.81 -2.54
N GLN A 152 -9.03 16.09 -2.15
CA GLN A 152 -8.11 16.89 -2.95
C GLN A 152 -7.86 16.26 -4.33
N ALA A 153 -7.62 14.95 -4.38
CA ALA A 153 -7.44 14.23 -5.63
C ALA A 153 -8.69 14.27 -6.53
N ALA A 154 -9.87 14.38 -5.93
CA ALA A 154 -11.15 14.52 -6.62
C ALA A 154 -11.47 15.97 -7.03
N GLY A 155 -10.57 16.94 -6.74
CA GLY A 155 -10.74 18.35 -7.10
C GLY A 155 -11.55 19.18 -6.11
N TYR A 156 -11.84 18.67 -4.93
CA TYR A 156 -12.48 19.45 -3.86
C TYR A 156 -11.39 20.23 -3.09
N SER A 157 -11.49 21.55 -3.10
CA SER A 157 -10.71 22.40 -2.19
C SER A 157 -11.43 22.49 -0.84
N GLN A 158 -10.70 22.44 0.25
CA GLN A 158 -11.20 22.83 1.57
C GLN A 158 -11.10 24.31 1.75
#